data_47dab137760aa331c827772eeb83406d
#
_entry.id   47dab137760aa331c827772eeb83406d
#
_cell.length_a   1.000
_cell.length_b   1.000
_cell.length_c   1.000
_cell.angle_alpha   90.00
_cell.angle_beta   90.00
_cell.angle_gamma   90.00
#
_symmetry.space_group_name_H-M   'P 1'
#
loop_
_entity.id
_entity.type
_entity.pdbx_description
1 polymer ?
#
loop_
_entity_poly.entity_id
_entity_poly.type
_entity_poly.pdbx_seq_one_letter_code
_entity_poly.pdbx_strand_id
1 'polypeptide(L)'
;MGKNTIRRYRFGNPTDTDAVVLKLPAETGEIPRLKAEPVIDPETGSEKGIRFSFGMDPEDILFGLGETVRGQNKRGHRYTAWNTDEVCHTEDKQSLYASHNLLLIFGPGKLFGIFLDDPGRVTWDLGYTRQDQAVIVSENGDLDLYILEGESLTEIAREFRRLTGRSYLPPRWAFGYIQSRWGYASE
;
A
#
# COMPACT_ATOMS: atom_id res chain seq x y z
N MET A 1 -6.22 -8.11 -28.20
CA MET A 1 -5.48 -8.45 -26.97
C MET A 1 -5.89 -7.42 -25.94
N GLY A 2 -6.54 -7.83 -24.85
CA GLY A 2 -6.91 -6.92 -23.77
C GLY A 2 -5.64 -6.30 -23.16
N LYS A 3 -5.71 -5.00 -22.88
CA LYS A 3 -4.62 -4.28 -22.21
C LYS A 3 -4.35 -4.95 -20.86
N ASN A 4 -3.10 -5.30 -20.59
CA ASN A 4 -2.77 -5.89 -19.29
C ASN A 4 -2.89 -4.80 -18.22
N THR A 5 -3.93 -4.88 -17.40
CA THR A 5 -4.30 -3.85 -16.42
C THR A 5 -3.60 -4.04 -15.08
N ILE A 6 -2.91 -5.18 -14.88
CA ILE A 6 -2.10 -5.48 -13.70
C ILE A 6 -0.73 -5.93 -14.17
N ARG A 7 0.32 -5.28 -13.68
CA ARG A 7 1.72 -5.67 -13.93
C ARG A 7 2.38 -6.01 -12.61
N ARG A 8 3.10 -7.15 -12.57
CA ARG A 8 3.84 -7.62 -11.41
C ARG A 8 5.34 -7.46 -11.64
N TYR A 9 6.03 -6.91 -10.66
CA TYR A 9 7.49 -6.79 -10.61
C TYR A 9 7.99 -7.49 -9.35
N ARG A 10 8.96 -8.40 -9.49
CA ARG A 10 9.50 -9.17 -8.37
C ARG A 10 10.89 -8.65 -8.00
N PHE A 11 11.10 -8.46 -6.71
CA PHE A 11 12.38 -8.09 -6.12
C PHE A 11 12.83 -9.18 -5.16
N GLY A 12 14.11 -9.50 -5.21
CA GLY A 12 14.68 -10.59 -4.40
C GLY A 12 14.01 -11.94 -4.65
N ASN A 13 13.73 -12.66 -3.57
CA ASN A 13 13.13 -13.98 -3.60
C ASN A 13 11.94 -14.10 -2.61
N PRO A 14 10.87 -13.34 -2.82
CA PRO A 14 9.73 -13.34 -1.92
C PRO A 14 9.03 -14.70 -1.91
N THR A 15 8.54 -15.07 -0.73
CA THR A 15 7.62 -16.20 -0.59
C THR A 15 6.23 -15.78 -1.07
N ASP A 16 5.50 -16.70 -1.69
CA ASP A 16 4.10 -16.46 -2.04
C ASP A 16 3.29 -16.23 -0.77
N THR A 17 2.48 -15.17 -0.76
CA THR A 17 1.54 -14.88 0.33
C THR A 17 0.13 -15.31 -0.06
N ASP A 18 -0.76 -15.48 0.92
CA ASP A 18 -2.18 -15.73 0.69
C ASP A 18 -2.95 -14.46 0.28
N ALA A 19 -2.28 -13.30 0.32
CA ALA A 19 -2.86 -12.02 -0.08
C ALA A 19 -3.15 -11.95 -1.57
N VAL A 20 -2.42 -12.73 -2.41
CA VAL A 20 -2.53 -12.70 -3.86
C VAL A 20 -3.01 -14.04 -4.40
N VAL A 21 -4.25 -14.05 -4.93
CA VAL A 21 -4.85 -15.25 -5.52
C VAL A 21 -4.60 -15.38 -7.03
N LEU A 22 -4.44 -14.26 -7.73
CA LEU A 22 -4.17 -14.23 -9.16
C LEU A 22 -2.66 -14.34 -9.41
N LYS A 23 -2.21 -15.48 -9.91
CA LYS A 23 -0.80 -15.69 -10.26
C LYS A 23 -0.48 -15.05 -11.62
N LEU A 24 0.39 -14.04 -11.61
CA LEU A 24 0.88 -13.35 -12.80
C LEU A 24 2.38 -13.58 -12.96
N PRO A 25 2.89 -13.70 -14.19
CA PRO A 25 4.32 -13.68 -14.41
C PRO A 25 4.90 -12.33 -13.98
N ALA A 26 6.12 -12.32 -13.46
CA ALA A 26 6.83 -11.09 -13.19
C ALA A 26 7.31 -10.47 -14.50
N GLU A 27 7.10 -9.16 -14.65
CA GLU A 27 7.67 -8.39 -15.76
C GLU A 27 9.12 -8.01 -15.44
N THR A 28 9.90 -7.81 -16.50
CA THR A 28 11.29 -7.34 -16.45
C THR A 28 11.37 -5.95 -17.09
N GLY A 29 12.30 -5.14 -16.61
CA GLY A 29 12.53 -3.80 -17.16
C GLY A 29 11.99 -2.67 -16.27
N GLU A 30 11.74 -1.52 -16.88
CA GLU A 30 11.31 -0.33 -16.16
C GLU A 30 9.89 -0.47 -15.62
N ILE A 31 9.70 -0.01 -14.38
CA ILE A 31 8.40 0.05 -13.74
C ILE A 31 7.73 1.35 -14.20
N PRO A 32 6.54 1.30 -14.81
CA PRO A 32 5.84 2.51 -15.23
C PRO A 32 5.64 3.48 -14.04
N ARG A 33 6.00 4.74 -14.24
CA ARG A 33 5.80 5.84 -13.30
C ARG A 33 6.61 5.78 -12.00
N LEU A 34 7.34 4.71 -11.73
CA LEU A 34 8.11 4.49 -10.50
C LEU A 34 9.60 4.30 -10.83
N LYS A 35 10.45 4.89 -9.98
CA LYS A 35 11.86 4.50 -9.90
C LYS A 35 12.03 3.55 -8.74
N ALA A 36 12.80 2.48 -8.93
CA ALA A 36 13.19 1.55 -7.89
C ALA A 36 14.70 1.59 -7.69
N GLU A 37 15.13 1.69 -6.44
CA GLU A 37 16.54 1.76 -6.05
C GLU A 37 16.76 0.92 -4.80
N PRO A 38 17.90 0.21 -4.67
CA PRO A 38 18.22 -0.50 -3.44
C PRO A 38 18.46 0.48 -2.29
N VAL A 39 18.09 0.09 -1.10
CA VAL A 39 18.46 0.76 0.14
C VAL A 39 19.73 0.10 0.65
N ILE A 40 20.81 0.85 0.71
CA ILE A 40 22.12 0.35 1.15
C ILE A 40 22.29 0.63 2.64
N ASP A 41 22.68 -0.39 3.36
CA ASP A 41 23.08 -0.26 4.75
C ASP A 41 24.43 0.49 4.85
N PRO A 42 24.48 1.63 5.54
CA PRO A 42 25.70 2.43 5.60
C PRO A 42 26.86 1.78 6.37
N GLU A 43 26.58 0.83 7.26
CA GLU A 43 27.59 0.17 8.06
C GLU A 43 28.19 -1.06 7.35
N THR A 44 27.35 -1.82 6.64
CA THR A 44 27.74 -3.06 5.98
C THR A 44 27.98 -2.92 4.50
N GLY A 45 27.43 -1.88 3.86
CA GLY A 45 27.42 -1.71 2.41
C GLY A 45 26.52 -2.69 1.66
N SER A 46 25.74 -3.50 2.37
CA SER A 46 24.82 -4.48 1.79
C SER A 46 23.45 -3.87 1.51
N GLU A 47 22.73 -4.46 0.56
CA GLU A 47 21.32 -4.12 0.32
C GLU A 47 20.46 -4.62 1.49
N LYS A 48 19.61 -3.73 2.05
CA LYS A 48 18.72 -4.06 3.17
C LYS A 48 17.25 -3.75 2.89
N GLY A 49 16.92 -3.35 1.68
CA GLY A 49 15.55 -3.01 1.32
C GLY A 49 15.47 -2.36 -0.04
N ILE A 50 14.28 -1.90 -0.39
CA ILE A 50 14.00 -1.27 -1.67
C ILE A 50 13.27 0.05 -1.45
N ARG A 51 13.69 1.06 -2.20
CA ARG A 51 13.06 2.36 -2.27
C ARG A 51 12.38 2.53 -3.61
N PHE A 52 11.10 2.88 -3.59
CA PHE A 52 10.37 3.33 -4.77
C PHE A 52 10.09 4.84 -4.65
N SER A 53 10.08 5.53 -5.79
CA SER A 53 9.73 6.96 -5.80
C SER A 53 8.99 7.34 -7.08
N PHE A 54 8.11 8.35 -6.96
CA PHE A 54 7.42 8.97 -8.09
C PHE A 54 7.16 10.45 -7.84
N GLY A 55 7.08 11.22 -8.93
CA GLY A 55 6.75 12.64 -8.88
C GLY A 55 5.26 12.88 -8.60
N MET A 56 4.97 13.88 -7.78
CA MET A 56 3.61 14.30 -7.45
C MET A 56 3.34 15.72 -7.93
N ASP A 57 2.17 15.94 -8.52
CA ASP A 57 1.65 17.27 -8.83
C ASP A 57 0.84 17.81 -7.65
N PRO A 58 0.69 19.14 -7.49
CA PRO A 58 -0.08 19.73 -6.40
C PRO A 58 -1.52 19.24 -6.29
N GLU A 59 -2.12 18.85 -7.41
CA GLU A 59 -3.51 18.40 -7.52
C GLU A 59 -3.68 16.87 -7.36
N ASP A 60 -2.57 16.13 -7.18
CA ASP A 60 -2.65 14.69 -6.97
C ASP A 60 -3.33 14.38 -5.63
N ILE A 61 -4.28 13.47 -5.65
CA ILE A 61 -4.99 12.93 -4.50
C ILE A 61 -4.59 11.47 -4.34
N LEU A 62 -4.27 11.09 -3.11
CA LEU A 62 -3.78 9.76 -2.77
C LEU A 62 -4.71 9.10 -1.75
N PHE A 63 -5.18 7.89 -2.05
CA PHE A 63 -6.08 7.12 -1.20
C PHE A 63 -5.49 5.76 -0.83
N GLY A 64 -5.85 5.21 0.31
CA GLY A 64 -5.49 3.85 0.69
C GLY A 64 -4.77 3.75 2.03
N LEU A 65 -3.84 2.81 2.12
CA LEU A 65 -2.96 2.48 3.25
C LEU A 65 -3.66 1.88 4.47
N GLY A 66 -4.96 1.52 4.36
CA GLY A 66 -5.70 0.87 5.43
C GLY A 66 -6.16 1.82 6.51
N GLU A 67 -6.07 1.38 7.75
CA GLU A 67 -6.56 2.11 8.90
C GLU A 67 -5.60 3.26 9.27
N THR A 68 -6.11 4.48 9.23
CA THR A 68 -5.36 5.68 9.64
C THR A 68 -6.30 6.72 10.25
N VAL A 69 -5.83 7.52 11.19
CA VAL A 69 -6.64 8.58 11.85
C VAL A 69 -6.79 9.84 11.00
N ARG A 70 -5.95 10.02 9.99
CA ARG A 70 -5.98 11.19 9.11
C ARG A 70 -7.04 11.04 8.03
N GLY A 71 -7.35 12.15 7.35
CA GLY A 71 -8.35 12.21 6.28
C GLY A 71 -8.10 11.24 5.11
N GLN A 72 -9.03 11.22 4.19
CA GLN A 72 -8.99 10.29 3.05
C GLN A 72 -7.80 10.56 2.11
N ASN A 73 -7.49 11.83 1.85
CA ASN A 73 -6.30 12.18 1.07
C ASN A 73 -5.05 12.01 1.93
N LYS A 74 -4.18 11.12 1.51
CA LYS A 74 -2.95 10.76 2.24
C LYS A 74 -1.77 11.70 1.96
N ARG A 75 -1.92 12.66 1.05
CA ARG A 75 -0.88 13.61 0.67
C ARG A 75 -0.41 14.47 1.86
N GLY A 76 0.87 14.80 1.88
CA GLY A 76 1.48 15.68 2.88
C GLY A 76 1.85 14.98 4.18
N HIS A 77 1.72 13.68 4.25
CA HIS A 77 1.96 12.92 5.47
C HIS A 77 2.88 11.72 5.26
N ARG A 78 3.40 11.19 6.36
CA ARG A 78 4.13 9.93 6.41
C ARG A 78 3.28 8.88 7.12
N TYR A 79 3.29 7.67 6.60
CA TYR A 79 2.61 6.51 7.15
C TYR A 79 3.56 5.33 7.25
N THR A 80 3.29 4.42 8.17
CA THR A 80 4.04 3.18 8.33
C THR A 80 3.06 2.01 8.28
N ALA A 81 3.22 1.13 7.32
CA ALA A 81 2.53 -0.15 7.30
C ALA A 81 3.27 -1.10 8.24
N TRP A 82 2.81 -1.12 9.48
CA TRP A 82 3.30 -1.95 10.57
C TRP A 82 2.24 -1.95 11.67
N ASN A 83 1.45 -3.01 11.77
CA ASN A 83 0.33 -3.09 12.69
C ASN A 83 0.77 -2.85 14.13
N THR A 84 0.14 -1.93 14.81
CA THR A 84 0.51 -1.47 16.14
C THR A 84 -0.72 -1.44 17.04
N ASP A 85 -0.60 -2.01 18.25
CA ASP A 85 -1.62 -1.86 19.28
C ASP A 85 -1.53 -0.43 19.85
N GLU A 86 -2.47 0.42 19.45
CA GLU A 86 -2.45 1.85 19.76
C GLU A 86 -3.73 2.26 20.48
N VAL A 87 -3.59 2.65 21.73
CA VAL A 87 -4.71 3.05 22.57
C VAL A 87 -5.09 4.54 22.48
N CYS A 88 -4.19 5.36 21.89
CA CYS A 88 -4.37 6.80 21.78
C CYS A 88 -4.31 7.22 20.30
N HIS A 89 -5.46 7.39 19.67
CA HIS A 89 -5.59 7.69 18.24
C HIS A 89 -5.45 9.19 17.97
N THR A 90 -4.24 9.72 18.10
CA THR A 90 -3.90 11.09 17.74
C THR A 90 -3.49 11.21 16.28
N GLU A 91 -3.65 12.39 15.67
CA GLU A 91 -3.38 12.58 14.23
C GLU A 91 -1.90 12.44 13.82
N ASP A 92 -0.99 12.47 14.77
CA ASP A 92 0.45 12.24 14.53
C ASP A 92 0.80 10.76 14.33
N LYS A 93 -0.11 9.84 14.66
CA LYS A 93 0.12 8.40 14.49
C LYS A 93 0.29 8.02 13.03
N GLN A 94 1.32 7.25 12.76
CA GLN A 94 1.64 6.77 11.42
C GLN A 94 1.13 5.35 11.16
N SER A 95 0.77 4.61 12.21
CA SER A 95 0.38 3.21 12.18
C SER A 95 -0.74 2.97 13.19
N LEU A 96 -1.68 2.09 12.86
CA LEU A 96 -2.74 1.58 13.74
C LEU A 96 -2.82 0.06 13.64
N TYR A 97 -3.99 -0.52 13.94
CA TYR A 97 -4.19 -1.97 14.04
C TYR A 97 -4.15 -2.71 12.70
N ALA A 98 -4.50 -2.05 11.59
CA ALA A 98 -4.58 -2.68 10.28
C ALA A 98 -3.92 -1.82 9.19
N SER A 99 -2.92 -2.38 8.52
CA SER A 99 -2.21 -1.75 7.40
C SER A 99 -2.53 -2.47 6.10
N HIS A 100 -2.70 -1.72 5.03
CA HIS A 100 -2.86 -2.25 3.67
C HIS A 100 -1.89 -1.53 2.74
N ASN A 101 -0.97 -2.24 2.14
CA ASN A 101 0.03 -1.68 1.22
C ASN A 101 -0.54 -1.37 -0.17
N LEU A 102 -1.77 -0.84 -0.22
CA LEU A 102 -2.42 -0.37 -1.45
C LEU A 102 -2.53 1.16 -1.42
N LEU A 103 -1.99 1.81 -2.44
CA LEU A 103 -2.14 3.25 -2.68
C LEU A 103 -2.74 3.48 -4.06
N LEU A 104 -3.79 4.28 -4.14
CA LEU A 104 -4.41 4.75 -5.38
C LEU A 104 -4.04 6.21 -5.60
N ILE A 105 -3.57 6.52 -6.78
CA ILE A 105 -3.14 7.85 -7.19
C ILE A 105 -4.08 8.36 -8.27
N PHE A 106 -4.67 9.54 -8.03
CA PHE A 106 -5.55 10.23 -8.95
C PHE A 106 -5.13 11.69 -9.07
N GLY A 107 -4.91 12.15 -10.30
CA GLY A 107 -4.51 13.52 -10.58
C GLY A 107 -4.49 13.83 -12.07
N PRO A 108 -4.08 15.03 -12.48
CA PRO A 108 -4.00 15.42 -13.88
C PRO A 108 -3.13 14.46 -14.70
N GLY A 109 -3.76 13.71 -15.63
CA GLY A 109 -3.08 12.72 -16.45
C GLY A 109 -2.53 11.49 -15.68
N LYS A 110 -2.93 11.31 -14.43
CA LYS A 110 -2.51 10.19 -13.57
C LYS A 110 -3.73 9.46 -13.01
N LEU A 111 -3.78 8.17 -13.24
CA LEU A 111 -4.71 7.27 -12.58
C LEU A 111 -4.09 5.88 -12.55
N PHE A 112 -3.63 5.44 -11.39
CA PHE A 112 -3.05 4.12 -11.20
C PHE A 112 -3.06 3.72 -9.72
N GLY A 113 -2.87 2.43 -9.46
CA GLY A 113 -2.68 1.89 -8.12
C GLY A 113 -1.29 1.27 -7.98
N ILE A 114 -0.76 1.34 -6.77
CA ILE A 114 0.45 0.64 -6.33
C ILE A 114 0.03 -0.31 -5.23
N PHE A 115 0.36 -1.58 -5.36
CA PHE A 115 0.19 -2.56 -4.29
C PHE A 115 1.53 -3.26 -4.04
N LEU A 116 1.97 -3.28 -2.79
CA LEU A 116 3.14 -4.05 -2.35
C LEU A 116 2.66 -5.28 -1.59
N ASP A 117 2.95 -6.45 -2.13
CA ASP A 117 2.83 -7.71 -1.41
C ASP A 117 4.11 -7.92 -0.61
N ASP A 118 4.14 -7.28 0.55
CA ASP A 118 5.27 -7.22 1.47
C ASP A 118 4.74 -7.32 2.90
N PRO A 119 5.03 -8.40 3.63
CA PRO A 119 4.63 -8.56 5.02
C PRO A 119 5.51 -7.78 6.01
N GLY A 120 6.59 -7.17 5.51
CA GLY A 120 7.54 -6.38 6.30
C GLY A 120 7.06 -4.96 6.58
N ARG A 121 7.93 -4.19 7.22
CA ARG A 121 7.68 -2.77 7.47
C ARG A 121 7.86 -1.96 6.20
N VAL A 122 6.84 -1.19 5.84
CA VAL A 122 6.88 -0.27 4.70
C VAL A 122 6.56 1.15 5.16
N THR A 123 7.43 2.09 4.83
CA THR A 123 7.23 3.52 5.08
C THR A 123 6.76 4.21 3.80
N TRP A 124 5.70 5.00 3.91
CA TRP A 124 5.08 5.77 2.83
C TRP A 124 5.24 7.27 3.14
N ASP A 125 6.22 7.93 2.56
CA ASP A 125 6.36 9.38 2.59
C ASP A 125 5.64 9.98 1.38
N LEU A 126 4.45 10.51 1.60
CA LEU A 126 3.57 10.98 0.53
C LEU A 126 3.60 12.52 0.43
N GLY A 127 4.78 13.08 0.25
CA GLY A 127 4.97 14.52 0.17
C GLY A 127 5.20 15.19 1.52
N TYR A 128 5.50 14.43 2.55
CA TYR A 128 5.86 14.97 3.86
C TYR A 128 7.26 15.62 3.85
N THR A 129 8.25 14.90 3.33
CA THR A 129 9.63 15.42 3.23
C THR A 129 9.79 16.37 2.04
N ARG A 130 9.19 16.01 0.90
CA ARG A 130 9.19 16.83 -0.33
C ARG A 130 7.79 16.81 -0.93
N GLN A 131 7.18 17.98 -1.09
CA GLN A 131 5.80 18.10 -1.56
C GLN A 131 5.57 17.61 -3.00
N ASP A 132 6.64 17.58 -3.81
CA ASP A 132 6.63 17.18 -5.22
C ASP A 132 7.01 15.70 -5.44
N GLN A 133 7.23 14.93 -4.36
CA GLN A 133 7.69 13.56 -4.46
C GLN A 133 7.05 12.64 -3.41
N ALA A 134 6.61 11.46 -3.85
CA ALA A 134 6.33 10.34 -2.97
C ALA A 134 7.53 9.40 -2.92
N VAL A 135 7.81 8.87 -1.73
CA VAL A 135 8.85 7.88 -1.48
C VAL A 135 8.28 6.74 -0.65
N ILE A 136 8.47 5.52 -1.12
CA ILE A 136 8.04 4.30 -0.45
C ILE A 136 9.30 3.50 -0.14
N VAL A 137 9.48 3.09 1.10
CA VAL A 137 10.64 2.30 1.53
C VAL A 137 10.14 1.02 2.17
N SER A 138 10.45 -0.11 1.55
CA SER A 138 10.37 -1.42 2.16
C SER A 138 11.70 -1.72 2.86
N GLU A 139 11.63 -2.13 4.12
CA GLU A 139 12.80 -2.62 4.88
C GLU A 139 13.16 -4.06 4.48
N ASN A 140 12.33 -4.71 3.67
CA ASN A 140 12.54 -6.05 3.13
C ASN A 140 12.94 -5.95 1.66
N GLY A 141 13.98 -6.65 1.26
CA GLY A 141 14.42 -6.75 -0.14
C GLY A 141 13.59 -7.73 -0.97
N ASP A 142 12.80 -8.58 -0.32
CA ASP A 142 12.04 -9.68 -0.92
C ASP A 142 10.55 -9.33 -0.96
N LEU A 143 10.06 -8.80 -2.08
CA LEU A 143 8.66 -8.40 -2.24
C LEU A 143 8.18 -8.49 -3.69
N ASP A 144 6.88 -8.53 -3.87
CA ASP A 144 6.22 -8.32 -5.15
C ASP A 144 5.52 -6.95 -5.19
N LEU A 145 5.80 -6.19 -6.23
CA LEU A 145 5.14 -4.92 -6.53
C LEU A 145 4.13 -5.13 -7.66
N TYR A 146 2.92 -4.62 -7.47
CA TYR A 146 1.89 -4.61 -8.51
C TYR A 146 1.53 -3.17 -8.88
N ILE A 147 1.53 -2.89 -10.19
CA ILE A 147 0.97 -1.66 -10.77
C ILE A 147 -0.38 -2.00 -11.36
N LEU A 148 -1.39 -1.27 -10.91
CA LEU A 148 -2.78 -1.42 -11.31
C LEU A 148 -3.16 -0.24 -12.21
N GLU A 149 -3.63 -0.50 -13.42
CA GLU A 149 -4.05 0.52 -14.38
C GLU A 149 -5.55 0.37 -14.69
N GLY A 150 -6.21 1.48 -14.96
CA GLY A 150 -7.64 1.52 -15.34
C GLY A 150 -8.06 2.92 -15.80
N GLU A 151 -9.25 3.02 -16.37
CA GLU A 151 -9.81 4.29 -16.81
C GLU A 151 -10.62 5.01 -15.70
N SER A 152 -10.83 4.33 -14.57
CA SER A 152 -11.50 4.87 -13.39
C SER A 152 -10.99 4.22 -12.10
N LEU A 153 -11.16 4.90 -10.96
CA LEU A 153 -10.85 4.32 -9.63
C LEU A 153 -11.62 3.02 -9.39
N THR A 154 -12.86 2.93 -9.89
CA THR A 154 -13.69 1.72 -9.80
C THR A 154 -13.07 0.55 -10.55
N GLU A 155 -12.48 0.79 -11.70
CA GLU A 155 -11.77 -0.26 -12.45
C GLU A 155 -10.51 -0.70 -11.73
N ILE A 156 -9.71 0.21 -11.22
CA ILE A 156 -8.51 -0.14 -10.45
C ILE A 156 -8.91 -0.95 -9.20
N ALA A 157 -9.96 -0.55 -8.49
CA ALA A 157 -10.47 -1.30 -7.35
C ALA A 157 -10.97 -2.70 -7.75
N ARG A 158 -11.57 -2.84 -8.92
CA ARG A 158 -11.99 -4.14 -9.47
C ARG A 158 -10.79 -5.01 -9.82
N GLU A 159 -9.75 -4.44 -10.43
CA GLU A 159 -8.51 -5.14 -10.71
C GLU A 159 -7.80 -5.59 -9.42
N PHE A 160 -7.77 -4.73 -8.40
CA PHE A 160 -7.25 -5.12 -7.09
C PHE A 160 -8.02 -6.31 -6.48
N ARG A 161 -9.35 -6.28 -6.54
CA ARG A 161 -10.17 -7.43 -6.11
C ARG A 161 -9.96 -8.68 -6.96
N ARG A 162 -9.63 -8.55 -8.25
CA ARG A 162 -9.25 -9.68 -9.09
C ARG A 162 -7.91 -10.27 -8.66
N LEU A 163 -6.97 -9.39 -8.26
CA LEU A 163 -5.66 -9.79 -7.76
C LEU A 163 -5.75 -10.51 -6.41
N THR A 164 -6.49 -9.94 -5.45
CA THR A 164 -6.50 -10.37 -4.04
C THR A 164 -7.71 -11.23 -3.66
N GLY A 165 -8.63 -11.46 -4.62
CA GLY A 165 -9.83 -12.23 -4.38
C GLY A 165 -11.03 -11.38 -3.95
N ARG A 166 -12.15 -12.04 -3.75
CA ARG A 166 -13.40 -11.38 -3.36
C ARG A 166 -13.44 -11.15 -1.86
N SER A 167 -13.89 -9.97 -1.46
CA SER A 167 -14.18 -9.69 -0.06
C SER A 167 -15.26 -10.64 0.45
N TYR A 168 -15.11 -11.08 1.68
CA TYR A 168 -16.18 -11.79 2.39
C TYR A 168 -17.40 -10.88 2.51
N LEU A 169 -18.58 -11.43 2.24
CA LEU A 169 -19.84 -10.74 2.47
C LEU A 169 -20.38 -11.15 3.85
N PRO A 170 -20.24 -10.31 4.87
CA PRO A 170 -20.68 -10.68 6.20
C PRO A 170 -22.21 -10.72 6.30
N PRO A 171 -22.76 -11.48 7.25
CA PRO A 171 -24.19 -11.50 7.50
C PRO A 171 -24.68 -10.12 7.98
N ARG A 172 -25.97 -9.83 7.75
CA ARG A 172 -26.56 -8.51 7.99
C ARG A 172 -26.34 -7.98 9.43
N TRP A 173 -26.35 -8.85 10.42
CA TRP A 173 -26.13 -8.47 11.83
C TRP A 173 -24.73 -7.90 12.09
N ALA A 174 -23.72 -8.27 11.30
CA ALA A 174 -22.35 -7.76 11.44
C ALA A 174 -22.23 -6.26 11.10
N PHE A 175 -23.25 -5.67 10.45
CA PHE A 175 -23.31 -4.22 10.20
C PHE A 175 -24.11 -3.48 11.30
N GLY A 176 -24.51 -4.17 12.35
CA GLY A 176 -25.19 -3.58 13.50
C GLY A 176 -24.21 -2.98 14.51
N TYR A 177 -24.76 -2.54 15.64
CA TYR A 177 -23.94 -2.06 16.73
C TYR A 177 -23.13 -3.20 17.36
N ILE A 178 -21.84 -3.02 17.46
CA ILE A 178 -20.90 -3.94 18.11
C ILE A 178 -20.08 -3.14 19.10
N GLN A 179 -20.07 -3.57 20.36
CA GLN A 179 -19.22 -3.00 21.40
C GLN A 179 -18.04 -3.96 21.66
N SER A 180 -16.84 -3.43 21.60
CA SER A 180 -15.62 -4.14 21.99
C SER A 180 -15.02 -3.50 23.23
N ARG A 181 -14.54 -4.31 24.17
CA ARG A 181 -13.76 -3.88 25.32
C ARG A 181 -12.92 -5.05 25.86
N TRP A 182 -11.92 -4.72 26.69
CA TRP A 182 -11.02 -5.71 27.28
C TRP A 182 -11.71 -6.75 28.15
N GLY A 183 -12.78 -6.36 28.83
CA GLY A 183 -13.55 -7.26 29.68
C GLY A 183 -14.66 -6.54 30.41
N TYR A 184 -15.49 -7.30 31.09
CA TYR A 184 -16.56 -6.82 31.94
C TYR A 184 -16.28 -7.23 33.37
N ALA A 185 -16.52 -6.38 34.34
CA ALA A 185 -16.30 -6.67 35.75
C ALA A 185 -17.39 -7.64 36.29
N SER A 186 -18.56 -7.66 35.63
CA SER A 186 -19.68 -8.58 35.90
C SER A 186 -20.50 -8.74 34.63
N GLU A 187 -21.24 -9.84 34.52
CA GLU A 187 -22.25 -10.04 33.50
C GLU A 187 -23.51 -9.22 33.79
#